data_f53ba2f218de37e49607674f4942b008
#
_entry.id   f53ba2f218de37e49607674f4942b008
#
_cell.length_a   1.000
_cell.length_b   1.000
_cell.length_c   1.000
_cell.angle_alpha   90.00
_cell.angle_beta   90.00
_cell.angle_gamma   90.00
#
_symmetry.space_group_name_H-M   'P 1'
#
loop_
_entity.id
_entity.type
_entity.pdbx_description
1 polymer ?
#
loop_
_entity_poly.entity_id
_entity_poly.type
_entity_poly.pdbx_seq_one_letter_code
_entity_poly.pdbx_strand_id
1 'polypeptide(L)'
;MKYCPVYKKCGGCAYINTEYADQLKNKKEYIQSLFPKNNVEPVIGMKEPYHYRHKIYATFSHNRDGVIKCGMYEENTHKVIDTKMCLIQHVKANDILRDMCSIATKMHIESYNEDTGRGVLRHAYIRISHATNDVLLTIVIGSKNLPGSNAFVKEMVRMHPEIKSIVLNHNSDDTSMVLGKKNHVLYGKGFIEDEIMHTRFRISTNTFYQVNPIQTEKIYSTAIQMAQLKSTDTVLDMCCGIGTISLIAAKKASFVLGVEINEDSIRDAIGNAKRNGIKNAQFIACDSEEFIEQLEDSPNVVFLDPPRNGFTEKFMKQLDHLKSDKIVYISCNPSTQARDIAFLKHYQIKKIVPVDNFPFTKHVETVVLLSRLKQKPDD
;
A
#
# COMPACT_ATOMS: atom_id res chain seq x y z
N MET A 1 -14.16 1.99 -23.23
CA MET A 1 -14.27 1.62 -21.79
C MET A 1 -14.65 0.13 -21.67
N LYS A 2 -14.01 -0.63 -20.73
CA LYS A 2 -14.35 -2.04 -20.49
C LYS A 2 -15.56 -2.14 -19.57
N TYR A 3 -16.45 -3.09 -19.81
CA TYR A 3 -17.64 -3.31 -18.98
C TYR A 3 -17.36 -4.23 -17.80
N CYS A 4 -17.78 -3.81 -16.59
CA CYS A 4 -17.73 -4.65 -15.39
C CYS A 4 -19.14 -5.16 -15.05
N PRO A 5 -19.41 -6.47 -15.12
CA PRO A 5 -20.77 -7.02 -14.96
C PRO A 5 -21.31 -6.87 -13.52
N VAL A 6 -20.45 -6.67 -12.54
CA VAL A 6 -20.81 -6.63 -11.12
C VAL A 6 -20.71 -5.25 -10.48
N TYR A 7 -20.47 -4.19 -11.27
CA TYR A 7 -20.15 -2.85 -10.74
C TYR A 7 -21.24 -2.26 -9.81
N LYS A 8 -22.50 -2.60 -10.04
CA LYS A 8 -23.63 -2.13 -9.21
C LYS A 8 -23.69 -2.76 -7.81
N LYS A 9 -23.00 -3.90 -7.61
CA LYS A 9 -23.06 -4.70 -6.38
C LYS A 9 -21.74 -4.73 -5.63
N CYS A 10 -20.62 -4.74 -6.35
CA CYS A 10 -19.29 -4.93 -5.77
C CYS A 10 -18.81 -3.76 -4.92
N GLY A 11 -19.25 -2.52 -5.17
CA GLY A 11 -18.80 -1.33 -4.41
C GLY A 11 -17.31 -0.95 -4.56
N GLY A 12 -16.49 -1.79 -5.21
CA GLY A 12 -15.05 -1.59 -5.29
C GLY A 12 -14.58 -0.44 -6.20
N CYS A 13 -15.46 0.03 -7.12
CA CYS A 13 -15.14 1.03 -8.13
C CYS A 13 -16.25 2.07 -8.24
N ALA A 14 -15.97 3.31 -7.82
CA ALA A 14 -16.94 4.43 -7.91
C ALA A 14 -17.07 4.99 -9.33
N TYR A 15 -16.02 4.89 -10.15
CA TYR A 15 -15.90 5.54 -11.46
C TYR A 15 -15.73 4.57 -12.63
N ILE A 16 -16.13 3.30 -12.47
CA ILE A 16 -15.90 2.28 -13.52
C ILE A 16 -16.59 2.60 -14.86
N ASN A 17 -17.67 3.39 -14.83
CA ASN A 17 -18.43 3.82 -16.00
C ASN A 17 -18.13 5.27 -16.40
N THR A 18 -17.10 5.90 -15.83
CA THR A 18 -16.66 7.27 -16.17
C THR A 18 -15.41 7.17 -17.04
N GLU A 19 -15.35 7.96 -18.11
CA GLU A 19 -14.15 8.02 -18.94
C GLU A 19 -12.94 8.41 -18.11
N TYR A 20 -11.78 7.81 -18.40
CA TYR A 20 -10.61 7.95 -17.53
C TYR A 20 -10.09 9.39 -17.46
N ALA A 21 -10.19 10.14 -18.57
CA ALA A 21 -9.84 11.57 -18.59
C ALA A 21 -10.72 12.39 -17.63
N ASP A 22 -12.03 12.08 -17.57
CA ASP A 22 -12.96 12.78 -16.67
C ASP A 22 -12.69 12.41 -15.20
N GLN A 23 -12.29 11.16 -14.92
CA GLN A 23 -11.87 10.78 -13.58
C GLN A 23 -10.68 11.62 -13.11
N LEU A 24 -9.66 11.80 -13.97
CA LEU A 24 -8.48 12.61 -13.65
C LEU A 24 -8.85 14.07 -13.43
N LYS A 25 -9.76 14.63 -14.25
CA LYS A 25 -10.28 15.98 -14.08
C LYS A 25 -10.99 16.15 -12.74
N ASN A 26 -11.91 15.25 -12.40
CA ASN A 26 -12.65 15.28 -11.13
C ASN A 26 -11.69 15.19 -9.92
N LYS A 27 -10.67 14.33 -10.00
CA LYS A 27 -9.64 14.21 -8.96
C LYS A 27 -8.83 15.49 -8.81
N LYS A 28 -8.45 16.14 -9.93
CA LYS A 28 -7.78 17.45 -9.89
C LYS A 28 -8.65 18.51 -9.24
N GLU A 29 -9.90 18.62 -9.64
CA GLU A 29 -10.86 19.61 -9.10
C GLU A 29 -11.05 19.41 -7.59
N TYR A 30 -11.15 18.15 -7.14
CA TYR A 30 -11.21 17.85 -5.72
C TYR A 30 -9.96 18.33 -4.96
N ILE A 31 -8.75 18.07 -5.46
CA ILE A 31 -7.51 18.55 -4.82
C ILE A 31 -7.46 20.08 -4.85
N GLN A 32 -7.83 20.71 -5.98
CA GLN A 32 -7.83 22.17 -6.10
C GLN A 32 -8.79 22.83 -5.08
N SER A 33 -9.92 22.18 -4.76
CA SER A 33 -10.84 22.68 -3.74
C SER A 33 -10.26 22.66 -2.31
N LEU A 34 -9.35 21.73 -2.03
CA LEU A 34 -8.66 21.66 -0.75
C LEU A 34 -7.50 22.67 -0.62
N PHE A 35 -6.91 23.06 -1.75
CA PHE A 35 -5.80 24.02 -1.84
C PHE A 35 -6.12 25.21 -2.73
N PRO A 36 -7.16 26.03 -2.38
CA PRO A 36 -7.70 27.07 -3.27
C PRO A 36 -6.71 28.17 -3.61
N LYS A 37 -5.70 28.42 -2.79
CA LYS A 37 -4.66 29.46 -2.98
C LYS A 37 -3.44 28.97 -3.74
N ASN A 38 -3.35 27.67 -4.04
CA ASN A 38 -2.18 27.06 -4.66
C ASN A 38 -2.54 26.49 -6.04
N ASN A 39 -1.59 26.50 -6.96
CA ASN A 39 -1.75 25.81 -8.23
C ASN A 39 -1.56 24.30 -8.03
N VAL A 40 -2.53 23.50 -8.46
CA VAL A 40 -2.46 22.04 -8.47
C VAL A 40 -2.07 21.58 -9.86
N GLU A 41 -0.98 20.83 -9.95
CA GLU A 41 -0.51 20.24 -11.20
C GLU A 41 -1.56 19.27 -11.79
N PRO A 42 -1.48 18.97 -13.10
CA PRO A 42 -2.28 17.88 -13.67
C PRO A 42 -2.06 16.57 -12.95
N VAL A 43 -3.12 15.76 -12.80
CA VAL A 43 -3.03 14.43 -12.18
C VAL A 43 -2.17 13.52 -13.05
N ILE A 44 -1.16 12.90 -12.46
CA ILE A 44 -0.36 11.86 -13.13
C ILE A 44 -1.22 10.60 -13.20
N GLY A 45 -1.82 10.34 -14.36
CA GLY A 45 -2.62 9.16 -14.64
C GLY A 45 -1.80 7.98 -15.15
N MET A 46 -2.50 6.85 -15.39
CA MET A 46 -1.95 5.65 -16.02
C MET A 46 -2.25 5.65 -17.52
N LYS A 47 -1.34 5.13 -18.33
CA LYS A 47 -1.61 4.87 -19.75
C LYS A 47 -2.66 3.76 -19.92
N GLU A 48 -2.53 2.70 -19.13
CA GLU A 48 -3.47 1.57 -19.06
C GLU A 48 -3.98 1.44 -17.62
N PRO A 49 -5.17 1.96 -17.30
CA PRO A 49 -5.66 2.02 -15.92
C PRO A 49 -6.31 0.72 -15.44
N TYR A 50 -6.23 -0.35 -16.24
CA TYR A 50 -6.76 -1.66 -15.88
C TYR A 50 -5.68 -2.58 -15.30
N HIS A 51 -6.12 -3.59 -14.52
CA HIS A 51 -5.28 -4.67 -14.00
C HIS A 51 -4.05 -4.21 -13.20
N TYR A 52 -4.14 -3.03 -12.60
CA TYR A 52 -3.03 -2.36 -11.91
C TYR A 52 -2.78 -2.87 -10.48
N ARG A 53 -3.78 -3.57 -9.89
CA ARG A 53 -3.64 -4.03 -8.50
C ARG A 53 -2.78 -5.28 -8.43
N HIS A 54 -1.63 -5.16 -7.79
CA HIS A 54 -0.69 -6.24 -7.51
C HIS A 54 -0.82 -6.79 -6.08
N LYS A 55 -1.62 -6.14 -5.24
CA LYS A 55 -2.03 -6.59 -3.91
C LYS A 55 -3.54 -6.77 -3.89
N ILE A 56 -3.97 -8.01 -3.78
CA ILE A 56 -5.36 -8.43 -3.91
C ILE A 56 -5.76 -9.24 -2.69
N TYR A 57 -6.96 -9.06 -2.21
CA TYR A 57 -7.62 -10.03 -1.35
C TYR A 57 -8.99 -10.38 -1.91
N ALA A 58 -9.44 -11.60 -1.63
CA ALA A 58 -10.77 -12.06 -1.96
C ALA A 58 -11.30 -12.93 -0.80
N THR A 59 -12.58 -12.83 -0.55
CA THR A 59 -13.29 -13.64 0.46
C THR A 59 -13.94 -14.83 -0.20
N PHE A 60 -13.88 -15.99 0.43
CA PHE A 60 -14.54 -17.20 -0.05
C PHE A 60 -15.97 -17.31 0.48
N SER A 61 -16.82 -17.89 -0.35
CA SER A 61 -18.19 -18.26 -0.02
C SER A 61 -18.58 -19.48 -0.88
N HIS A 62 -19.73 -20.09 -0.63
CA HIS A 62 -20.28 -21.15 -1.48
C HIS A 62 -21.70 -20.82 -1.92
N ASN A 63 -22.13 -21.41 -3.01
CA ASN A 63 -23.52 -21.41 -3.43
C ASN A 63 -24.31 -22.53 -2.72
N ARG A 64 -25.60 -22.65 -3.03
CA ARG A 64 -26.46 -23.70 -2.43
C ARG A 64 -26.01 -25.12 -2.76
N ASP A 65 -25.32 -25.32 -3.88
CA ASP A 65 -24.80 -26.60 -4.36
C ASP A 65 -23.39 -26.91 -3.81
N GLY A 66 -22.88 -26.10 -2.87
CA GLY A 66 -21.55 -26.27 -2.28
C GLY A 66 -20.38 -25.84 -3.16
N VAL A 67 -20.64 -25.24 -4.32
CA VAL A 67 -19.57 -24.74 -5.21
C VAL A 67 -18.96 -23.48 -4.61
N ILE A 68 -17.66 -23.52 -4.41
CA ILE A 68 -16.90 -22.38 -3.87
C ILE A 68 -16.80 -21.26 -4.89
N LYS A 69 -17.02 -20.04 -4.46
CA LYS A 69 -16.80 -18.79 -5.16
C LYS A 69 -15.98 -17.84 -4.31
N CYS A 70 -15.35 -16.86 -4.91
CA CYS A 70 -14.62 -15.83 -4.18
C CYS A 70 -14.78 -14.45 -4.81
N GLY A 71 -14.59 -13.43 -4.01
CA GLY A 71 -14.67 -12.05 -4.46
C GLY A 71 -14.68 -11.04 -3.33
N MET A 72 -15.45 -9.99 -3.51
CA MET A 72 -15.59 -8.90 -2.55
C MET A 72 -16.95 -8.94 -1.88
N TYR A 73 -17.05 -8.43 -0.66
CA TYR A 73 -18.35 -8.22 -0.03
C TYR A 73 -19.17 -7.17 -0.79
N GLU A 74 -20.46 -7.41 -0.91
CA GLU A 74 -21.44 -6.37 -1.21
C GLU A 74 -21.44 -5.36 -0.06
N GLU A 75 -21.49 -4.08 -0.37
CA GLU A 75 -21.35 -3.00 0.61
C GLU A 75 -22.31 -3.19 1.80
N ASN A 76 -21.79 -3.06 3.02
CA ASN A 76 -22.49 -3.25 4.30
C ASN A 76 -23.12 -4.64 4.50
N THR A 77 -22.59 -5.67 3.88
CA THR A 77 -23.06 -7.06 4.04
C THR A 77 -21.90 -8.05 4.06
N HIS A 78 -22.15 -9.30 4.52
CA HIS A 78 -21.24 -10.44 4.37
C HIS A 78 -21.51 -11.27 3.08
N LYS A 79 -22.31 -10.73 2.16
CA LYS A 79 -22.60 -11.42 0.90
C LYS A 79 -21.45 -11.24 -0.08
N VAL A 80 -20.83 -12.33 -0.47
CA VAL A 80 -19.71 -12.31 -1.43
C VAL A 80 -20.23 -12.19 -2.86
N ILE A 81 -19.80 -11.15 -3.54
CA ILE A 81 -19.98 -10.94 -4.97
C ILE A 81 -18.80 -11.57 -5.72
N ASP A 82 -19.09 -12.52 -6.60
CA ASP A 82 -18.08 -13.19 -7.41
C ASP A 82 -17.39 -12.17 -8.35
N THR A 83 -16.07 -11.98 -8.16
CA THR A 83 -15.27 -11.01 -8.89
C THR A 83 -14.20 -11.66 -9.77
N LYS A 84 -14.42 -12.91 -10.23
CA LYS A 84 -13.44 -13.69 -11.02
C LYS A 84 -12.93 -13.04 -12.31
N MET A 85 -13.52 -11.94 -12.75
CA MET A 85 -13.08 -11.14 -13.91
C MET A 85 -12.93 -9.67 -13.53
N CYS A 86 -12.33 -9.38 -12.40
CA CYS A 86 -12.14 -8.01 -11.94
C CYS A 86 -11.20 -7.22 -12.86
N LEU A 87 -11.68 -6.07 -13.36
CA LEU A 87 -10.93 -5.25 -14.31
C LEU A 87 -9.76 -4.48 -13.70
N ILE A 88 -9.72 -4.34 -12.38
CA ILE A 88 -8.63 -3.62 -11.69
C ILE A 88 -7.59 -4.55 -11.06
N GLN A 89 -7.96 -5.80 -10.74
CA GLN A 89 -7.03 -6.80 -10.24
C GLN A 89 -6.12 -7.32 -11.34
N HIS A 90 -4.88 -7.63 -11.01
CA HIS A 90 -3.93 -8.26 -11.93
C HIS A 90 -4.50 -9.57 -12.51
N VAL A 91 -4.31 -9.81 -13.79
CA VAL A 91 -4.92 -10.96 -14.50
C VAL A 91 -4.58 -12.28 -13.82
N LYS A 92 -3.29 -12.51 -13.49
CA LYS A 92 -2.84 -13.72 -12.76
C LYS A 92 -3.60 -13.94 -11.44
N ALA A 93 -3.92 -12.87 -10.71
CA ALA A 93 -4.69 -13.02 -9.46
C ALA A 93 -6.11 -13.52 -9.72
N ASN A 94 -6.76 -13.03 -10.80
CA ASN A 94 -8.08 -13.53 -11.19
C ASN A 94 -8.02 -15.03 -11.53
N ASP A 95 -6.97 -15.47 -12.24
CA ASP A 95 -6.78 -16.88 -12.62
C ASP A 95 -6.51 -17.74 -11.38
N ILE A 96 -5.59 -17.33 -10.51
CA ILE A 96 -5.28 -18.01 -9.25
C ILE A 96 -6.54 -18.16 -8.38
N LEU A 97 -7.33 -17.10 -8.21
CA LEU A 97 -8.55 -17.13 -7.41
C LEU A 97 -9.61 -18.09 -7.98
N ARG A 98 -9.78 -18.09 -9.30
CA ARG A 98 -10.69 -19.02 -9.98
C ARG A 98 -10.28 -20.47 -9.74
N ASP A 99 -8.98 -20.77 -9.88
CA ASP A 99 -8.47 -22.13 -9.75
C ASP A 99 -8.45 -22.57 -8.28
N MET A 100 -8.19 -21.67 -7.33
CA MET A 100 -8.39 -21.94 -5.90
C MET A 100 -9.83 -22.37 -5.61
N CYS A 101 -10.84 -21.67 -6.15
CA CYS A 101 -12.25 -22.05 -5.99
C CYS A 101 -12.54 -23.43 -6.58
N SER A 102 -12.00 -23.73 -7.77
CA SER A 102 -12.17 -25.03 -8.43
C SER A 102 -11.56 -26.18 -7.60
N ILE A 103 -10.33 -26.00 -7.12
CA ILE A 103 -9.63 -27.00 -6.30
C ILE A 103 -10.37 -27.19 -4.97
N ALA A 104 -10.74 -26.10 -4.28
CA ALA A 104 -11.45 -26.16 -3.02
C ALA A 104 -12.80 -26.90 -3.15
N THR A 105 -13.55 -26.65 -4.23
CA THR A 105 -14.79 -27.36 -4.54
C THR A 105 -14.56 -28.85 -4.74
N LYS A 106 -13.56 -29.24 -5.55
CA LYS A 106 -13.21 -30.65 -5.81
C LYS A 106 -12.74 -31.39 -4.55
N MET A 107 -12.09 -30.69 -3.64
CA MET A 107 -11.59 -31.24 -2.37
C MET A 107 -12.61 -31.15 -1.24
N HIS A 108 -13.83 -30.66 -1.50
CA HIS A 108 -14.89 -30.46 -0.50
C HIS A 108 -14.44 -29.61 0.71
N ILE A 109 -13.59 -28.57 0.45
CA ILE A 109 -13.14 -27.65 1.49
C ILE A 109 -14.22 -26.58 1.67
N GLU A 110 -14.76 -26.46 2.89
CA GLU A 110 -15.81 -25.49 3.19
C GLU A 110 -15.27 -24.04 3.19
N SER A 111 -16.08 -23.10 2.71
CA SER A 111 -15.83 -21.68 2.96
C SER A 111 -16.17 -21.30 4.39
N TYR A 112 -15.43 -20.35 4.96
CA TYR A 112 -15.74 -19.80 6.28
C TYR A 112 -16.98 -18.90 6.20
N ASN A 113 -17.84 -18.99 7.21
CA ASN A 113 -19.04 -18.16 7.34
C ASN A 113 -18.82 -17.19 8.51
N GLU A 114 -18.80 -15.91 8.24
CA GLU A 114 -18.54 -14.85 9.22
C GLU A 114 -19.65 -14.75 10.29
N ASP A 115 -20.90 -15.07 9.94
CA ASP A 115 -22.03 -14.95 10.86
C ASP A 115 -22.07 -16.10 11.88
N THR A 116 -21.54 -17.28 11.51
CA THR A 116 -21.55 -18.47 12.38
C THR A 116 -20.18 -18.82 12.95
N GLY A 117 -19.10 -18.23 12.44
CA GLY A 117 -17.73 -18.58 12.82
C GLY A 117 -17.29 -19.98 12.41
N ARG A 118 -17.95 -20.61 11.42
CA ARG A 118 -17.70 -22.00 10.99
C ARG A 118 -17.17 -22.06 9.56
N GLY A 119 -16.45 -23.13 9.26
CA GLY A 119 -15.84 -23.37 7.96
C GLY A 119 -14.32 -23.21 7.98
N VAL A 120 -13.69 -23.27 6.81
CA VAL A 120 -12.24 -23.34 6.65
C VAL A 120 -11.68 -22.13 5.90
N LEU A 121 -11.97 -22.02 4.59
CA LEU A 121 -11.42 -20.96 3.73
C LEU A 121 -12.12 -19.65 4.00
N ARG A 122 -11.36 -18.68 4.53
CA ARG A 122 -11.86 -17.35 4.85
C ARG A 122 -11.51 -16.36 3.74
N HIS A 123 -10.21 -16.15 3.49
CA HIS A 123 -9.72 -15.23 2.47
C HIS A 123 -8.55 -15.82 1.68
N ALA A 124 -8.33 -15.32 0.48
CA ALA A 124 -7.06 -15.39 -0.22
C ALA A 124 -6.43 -13.99 -0.23
N TYR A 125 -5.13 -13.92 0.00
CA TYR A 125 -4.37 -12.69 -0.11
C TYR A 125 -3.18 -12.92 -1.06
N ILE A 126 -3.17 -12.20 -2.18
CA ILE A 126 -2.22 -12.40 -3.26
C ILE A 126 -1.37 -11.16 -3.43
N ARG A 127 -0.07 -11.36 -3.51
CA ARG A 127 0.90 -10.32 -3.87
C ARG A 127 1.67 -10.77 -5.11
N ILE A 128 1.80 -9.87 -6.06
CA ILE A 128 2.48 -10.13 -7.33
C ILE A 128 3.60 -9.11 -7.46
N SER A 129 4.82 -9.58 -7.61
CA SER A 129 5.96 -8.72 -7.92
C SER A 129 5.79 -8.11 -9.31
N HIS A 130 5.98 -6.80 -9.41
CA HIS A 130 5.97 -6.12 -10.70
C HIS A 130 7.26 -6.41 -11.50
N ALA A 131 8.38 -6.51 -10.83
CA ALA A 131 9.68 -6.72 -11.45
C ALA A 131 9.88 -8.15 -11.95
N THR A 132 9.41 -9.18 -11.18
CA THR A 132 9.69 -10.59 -11.47
C THR A 132 8.46 -11.38 -11.91
N ASN A 133 7.26 -10.85 -11.70
CA ASN A 133 5.99 -11.56 -11.80
C ASN A 133 5.82 -12.75 -10.84
N ASP A 134 6.68 -12.87 -9.83
CA ASP A 134 6.54 -13.86 -8.78
C ASP A 134 5.32 -13.60 -7.91
N VAL A 135 4.69 -14.67 -7.46
CA VAL A 135 3.47 -14.60 -6.64
C VAL A 135 3.73 -15.15 -5.25
N LEU A 136 3.32 -14.38 -4.25
CA LEU A 136 3.11 -14.84 -2.88
C LEU A 136 1.60 -15.01 -2.68
N LEU A 137 1.19 -16.26 -2.47
CA LEU A 137 -0.18 -16.61 -2.12
C LEU A 137 -0.30 -16.84 -0.61
N THR A 138 -1.17 -16.11 0.05
CA THR A 138 -1.54 -16.37 1.45
C THR A 138 -2.96 -16.90 1.49
N ILE A 139 -3.13 -18.09 2.04
CA ILE A 139 -4.42 -18.73 2.28
C ILE A 139 -4.82 -18.43 3.72
N VAL A 140 -5.90 -17.70 3.91
CA VAL A 140 -6.41 -17.36 5.24
C VAL A 140 -7.52 -18.32 5.62
N ILE A 141 -7.37 -18.96 6.77
CA ILE A 141 -8.33 -19.91 7.30
C ILE A 141 -8.88 -19.49 8.67
N GLY A 142 -10.16 -19.79 8.91
CA GLY A 142 -10.83 -19.61 10.20
C GLY A 142 -10.75 -20.85 11.11
N SER A 143 -10.23 -21.97 10.61
CA SER A 143 -10.08 -23.24 11.31
C SER A 143 -8.64 -23.48 11.80
N LYS A 144 -8.41 -24.59 12.52
CA LYS A 144 -7.07 -24.98 12.96
C LYS A 144 -6.18 -25.47 11.80
N ASN A 145 -6.77 -26.14 10.80
CA ASN A 145 -6.01 -26.77 9.71
C ASN A 145 -6.72 -26.57 8.37
N LEU A 146 -5.94 -26.56 7.29
CA LEU A 146 -6.45 -26.68 5.92
C LEU A 146 -6.49 -28.16 5.53
N PRO A 147 -7.67 -28.79 5.36
CA PRO A 147 -7.78 -30.17 4.93
C PRO A 147 -7.07 -30.40 3.59
N GLY A 148 -6.28 -31.45 3.49
CA GLY A 148 -5.57 -31.78 2.25
C GLY A 148 -4.55 -30.74 1.79
N SER A 149 -3.99 -29.93 2.70
CA SER A 149 -3.08 -28.81 2.40
C SER A 149 -1.97 -29.18 1.42
N ASN A 150 -1.32 -30.35 1.56
CA ASN A 150 -0.25 -30.80 0.67
C ASN A 150 -0.74 -30.98 -0.79
N ALA A 151 -1.90 -31.60 -0.96
CA ALA A 151 -2.49 -31.80 -2.30
C ALA A 151 -2.94 -30.47 -2.90
N PHE A 152 -3.55 -29.59 -2.10
CA PHE A 152 -3.94 -28.24 -2.50
C PHE A 152 -2.73 -27.43 -2.99
N VAL A 153 -1.67 -27.39 -2.19
CA VAL A 153 -0.42 -26.68 -2.51
C VAL A 153 0.22 -27.23 -3.79
N LYS A 154 0.34 -28.56 -3.90
CA LYS A 154 0.92 -29.23 -5.07
C LYS A 154 0.16 -28.85 -6.35
N GLU A 155 -1.17 -28.85 -6.31
CA GLU A 155 -2.00 -28.54 -7.46
C GLU A 155 -1.90 -27.05 -7.82
N MET A 156 -1.93 -26.14 -6.84
CA MET A 156 -1.75 -24.70 -7.07
C MET A 156 -0.40 -24.38 -7.73
N VAL A 157 0.69 -24.95 -7.24
CA VAL A 157 2.03 -24.72 -7.80
C VAL A 157 2.16 -25.33 -9.20
N ARG A 158 1.51 -26.48 -9.45
CA ARG A 158 1.48 -27.10 -10.76
C ARG A 158 0.76 -26.23 -11.81
N MET A 159 -0.38 -25.64 -11.43
CA MET A 159 -1.18 -24.79 -12.32
C MET A 159 -0.59 -23.39 -12.49
N HIS A 160 0.07 -22.88 -11.45
CA HIS A 160 0.61 -21.53 -11.38
C HIS A 160 2.09 -21.55 -10.97
N PRO A 161 3.02 -21.86 -11.89
CA PRO A 161 4.45 -21.97 -11.60
C PRO A 161 5.10 -20.63 -11.18
N GLU A 162 4.41 -19.51 -11.41
CA GLU A 162 4.78 -18.19 -10.88
C GLU A 162 4.56 -18.05 -9.36
N ILE A 163 3.81 -18.93 -8.72
CA ILE A 163 3.70 -18.98 -7.26
C ILE A 163 5.03 -19.47 -6.67
N LYS A 164 5.78 -18.57 -6.07
CA LYS A 164 7.08 -18.83 -5.43
C LYS A 164 6.97 -19.07 -3.94
N SER A 165 5.85 -18.71 -3.35
CA SER A 165 5.60 -18.99 -1.94
C SER A 165 4.11 -19.08 -1.64
N ILE A 166 3.75 -20.05 -0.75
CA ILE A 166 2.41 -20.19 -0.19
C ILE A 166 2.51 -20.15 1.32
N VAL A 167 1.73 -19.28 1.92
CA VAL A 167 1.63 -19.09 3.37
C VAL A 167 0.21 -19.41 3.83
N LEU A 168 0.08 -20.18 4.89
CA LEU A 168 -1.18 -20.38 5.62
C LEU A 168 -1.22 -19.34 6.74
N ASN A 169 -2.27 -18.53 6.77
CA ASN A 169 -2.51 -17.55 7.81
C ASN A 169 -3.76 -17.95 8.60
N HIS A 170 -3.66 -17.94 9.93
CA HIS A 170 -4.76 -18.28 10.81
C HIS A 170 -5.45 -17.01 11.30
N ASN A 171 -6.72 -16.85 10.94
CA ASN A 171 -7.57 -15.76 11.38
C ASN A 171 -8.95 -16.30 11.73
N SER A 172 -9.14 -16.70 12.99
CA SER A 172 -10.41 -17.14 13.56
C SER A 172 -11.10 -16.06 14.38
N ASP A 173 -10.49 -14.87 14.49
CA ASP A 173 -11.00 -13.78 15.29
C ASP A 173 -12.22 -13.13 14.60
N ASP A 174 -13.18 -12.66 15.39
CA ASP A 174 -14.26 -11.80 14.91
C ASP A 174 -13.69 -10.39 14.66
N THR A 175 -13.24 -10.16 13.44
CA THR A 175 -12.54 -8.94 13.05
C THR A 175 -12.68 -8.65 11.56
N SER A 176 -12.70 -7.37 11.22
CA SER A 176 -12.61 -6.90 9.82
C SER A 176 -11.21 -7.05 9.20
N MET A 177 -10.21 -7.41 10.00
CA MET A 177 -8.84 -7.63 9.51
C MET A 177 -8.77 -8.90 8.67
N VAL A 178 -8.22 -8.81 7.47
CA VAL A 178 -8.07 -9.96 6.56
C VAL A 178 -7.06 -10.98 7.10
N LEU A 179 -5.95 -10.50 7.66
CA LEU A 179 -4.85 -11.33 8.15
C LEU A 179 -4.90 -11.46 9.67
N GLY A 180 -4.75 -12.68 10.16
CA GLY A 180 -4.47 -12.96 11.57
C GLY A 180 -2.97 -12.89 11.88
N LYS A 181 -2.63 -13.11 13.14
CA LYS A 181 -1.25 -12.95 13.65
C LYS A 181 -0.31 -14.11 13.31
N LYS A 182 -0.83 -15.32 13.06
CA LYS A 182 -0.03 -16.53 12.89
C LYS A 182 0.11 -16.92 11.43
N ASN A 183 1.34 -17.04 10.96
CA ASN A 183 1.69 -17.49 9.62
C ASN A 183 2.45 -18.81 9.67
N HIS A 184 2.17 -19.71 8.73
CA HIS A 184 2.90 -20.94 8.50
C HIS A 184 3.24 -21.09 7.01
N VAL A 185 4.52 -21.25 6.68
CA VAL A 185 4.94 -21.41 5.29
C VAL A 185 4.65 -22.85 4.83
N LEU A 186 3.78 -22.99 3.83
CA LEU A 186 3.47 -24.28 3.21
C LEU A 186 4.37 -24.60 2.02
N TYR A 187 4.84 -23.57 1.30
CA TYR A 187 5.70 -23.72 0.13
C TYR A 187 6.61 -22.49 -0.05
N GLY A 188 7.82 -22.71 -0.51
CA GLY A 188 8.78 -21.64 -0.80
C GLY A 188 9.39 -21.00 0.45
N LYS A 189 9.72 -19.71 0.36
CA LYS A 189 10.49 -18.97 1.38
C LYS A 189 9.61 -18.14 2.32
N GLY A 190 8.29 -18.06 2.12
CA GLY A 190 7.37 -17.20 2.87
C GLY A 190 7.38 -15.74 2.40
N PHE A 191 8.09 -15.41 1.32
CA PHE A 191 8.17 -14.08 0.73
C PHE A 191 8.48 -14.13 -0.76
N ILE A 192 8.28 -13.00 -1.44
CA ILE A 192 8.78 -12.70 -2.78
C ILE A 192 9.64 -11.43 -2.72
N GLU A 193 10.35 -11.12 -3.80
CA GLU A 193 11.07 -9.86 -3.95
C GLU A 193 10.42 -9.02 -5.06
N ASP A 194 10.45 -7.71 -4.89
CA ASP A 194 10.05 -6.74 -5.90
C ASP A 194 11.06 -5.60 -5.98
N GLU A 195 10.97 -4.77 -6.99
CA GLU A 195 11.88 -3.66 -7.21
C GLU A 195 11.11 -2.37 -7.51
N ILE A 196 11.50 -1.27 -6.87
CA ILE A 196 11.04 0.09 -7.16
C ILE A 196 12.26 0.99 -7.29
N MET A 197 12.37 1.74 -8.40
CA MET A 197 13.49 2.65 -8.67
C MET A 197 14.86 2.00 -8.43
N HIS A 198 15.06 0.79 -8.97
CA HIS A 198 16.29 -0.01 -8.83
C HIS A 198 16.68 -0.30 -7.37
N THR A 199 15.69 -0.39 -6.48
CA THR A 199 15.86 -0.80 -5.08
C THR A 199 15.01 -2.02 -4.83
N ARG A 200 15.63 -3.12 -4.35
CA ARG A 200 14.97 -4.40 -4.10
C ARG A 200 14.37 -4.47 -2.71
N PHE A 201 13.14 -4.95 -2.63
CA PHE A 201 12.38 -5.08 -1.40
C PHE A 201 11.90 -6.51 -1.22
N ARG A 202 12.05 -7.04 0.00
CA ARG A 202 11.40 -8.26 0.42
C ARG A 202 9.96 -7.95 0.79
N ILE A 203 9.03 -8.76 0.27
CA ILE A 203 7.60 -8.65 0.51
C ILE A 203 7.10 -9.95 1.14
N SER A 204 6.75 -9.92 2.41
CA SER A 204 6.12 -11.02 3.14
C SER A 204 4.61 -10.81 3.27
N THR A 205 3.89 -11.75 3.86
CA THR A 205 2.44 -11.65 4.06
C THR A 205 2.04 -10.38 4.81
N ASN A 206 2.72 -10.04 5.90
CA ASN A 206 2.35 -8.92 6.77
C ASN A 206 2.99 -7.58 6.37
N THR A 207 3.95 -7.58 5.45
CA THR A 207 4.63 -6.36 4.98
C THR A 207 3.63 -5.40 4.34
N PHE A 208 3.61 -4.13 4.74
CA PHE A 208 2.92 -3.12 3.95
C PHE A 208 3.69 -2.88 2.64
N TYR A 209 3.00 -2.97 1.53
CA TYR A 209 3.54 -2.65 0.20
C TYR A 209 2.40 -2.12 -0.66
N GLN A 210 2.70 -1.18 -1.52
CA GLN A 210 1.72 -0.47 -2.34
C GLN A 210 1.00 -1.39 -3.32
N VAL A 211 -0.24 -1.04 -3.67
CA VAL A 211 -1.10 -1.89 -4.53
C VAL A 211 -0.82 -1.73 -6.02
N ASN A 212 -0.32 -0.57 -6.43
CA ASN A 212 -0.08 -0.18 -7.82
C ASN A 212 1.40 0.20 -8.00
N PRO A 213 2.28 -0.74 -8.31
CA PRO A 213 3.72 -0.48 -8.36
C PRO A 213 4.10 0.59 -9.40
N ILE A 214 3.40 0.65 -10.54
CA ILE A 214 3.67 1.63 -11.62
C ILE A 214 3.44 3.07 -11.10
N GLN A 215 2.32 3.31 -10.44
CA GLN A 215 2.02 4.65 -9.91
C GLN A 215 2.80 4.94 -8.62
N THR A 216 3.10 3.92 -7.83
CA THR A 216 3.99 4.06 -6.66
C THR A 216 5.37 4.57 -7.08
N GLU A 217 5.92 4.06 -8.17
CA GLU A 217 7.18 4.56 -8.71
C GLU A 217 7.07 6.04 -9.15
N LYS A 218 5.91 6.44 -9.71
CA LYS A 218 5.64 7.86 -10.03
C LYS A 218 5.54 8.73 -8.77
N ILE A 219 4.87 8.23 -7.71
CA ILE A 219 4.77 8.94 -6.43
C ILE A 219 6.18 9.16 -5.84
N TYR A 220 6.96 8.10 -5.71
CA TYR A 220 8.28 8.19 -5.08
C TYR A 220 9.30 8.95 -5.94
N SER A 221 9.29 8.75 -7.27
CA SER A 221 10.14 9.55 -8.16
C SER A 221 9.81 11.04 -8.10
N THR A 222 8.51 11.39 -8.03
CA THR A 222 8.07 12.77 -7.86
C THR A 222 8.55 13.35 -6.53
N ALA A 223 8.37 12.61 -5.43
CA ALA A 223 8.80 13.04 -4.10
C ALA A 223 10.32 13.26 -4.02
N ILE A 224 11.10 12.33 -4.55
CA ILE A 224 12.58 12.44 -4.59
C ILE A 224 13.06 13.58 -5.50
N GLN A 225 12.40 13.80 -6.64
CA GLN A 225 12.70 14.93 -7.53
C GLN A 225 12.38 16.27 -6.87
N MET A 226 11.23 16.37 -6.19
CA MET A 226 10.85 17.58 -5.46
C MET A 226 11.80 17.90 -4.31
N ALA A 227 12.26 16.87 -3.59
CA ALA A 227 13.21 17.02 -2.50
C ALA A 227 14.53 17.65 -2.96
N GLN A 228 14.98 17.38 -4.22
CA GLN A 228 16.26 17.87 -4.77
C GLN A 228 17.43 17.59 -3.81
N LEU A 229 17.51 16.33 -3.35
CA LEU A 229 18.51 15.90 -2.38
C LEU A 229 19.94 16.13 -2.87
N LYS A 230 20.80 16.60 -1.97
CA LYS A 230 22.24 16.76 -2.15
C LYS A 230 22.97 15.65 -1.38
N SER A 231 24.18 15.34 -1.81
CA SER A 231 25.04 14.35 -1.13
C SER A 231 25.46 14.73 0.29
N THR A 232 25.20 15.98 0.68
CA THR A 232 25.45 16.50 2.04
C THR A 232 24.22 16.49 2.93
N ASP A 233 23.02 16.26 2.36
CA ASP A 233 21.77 16.37 3.11
C ASP A 233 21.58 15.20 4.08
N THR A 234 21.06 15.51 5.26
CA THR A 234 20.46 14.56 6.18
C THR A 234 18.97 14.51 5.96
N VAL A 235 18.39 13.31 5.96
CA VAL A 235 16.98 13.06 5.65
C VAL A 235 16.32 12.32 6.80
N LEU A 236 15.11 12.76 7.16
CA LEU A 236 14.22 12.05 8.06
C LEU A 236 13.01 11.53 7.26
N ASP A 237 12.70 10.24 7.39
CA ASP A 237 11.56 9.58 6.75
C ASP A 237 10.61 9.08 7.84
N MET A 238 9.50 9.81 8.05
CA MET A 238 8.51 9.50 9.07
C MET A 238 7.43 8.57 8.52
N CYS A 239 7.11 7.54 9.26
CA CYS A 239 6.25 6.42 8.82
C CYS A 239 6.90 5.65 7.67
N CYS A 240 8.19 5.34 7.79
CA CYS A 240 9.01 4.81 6.69
C CYS A 240 8.63 3.40 6.23
N GLY A 241 7.78 2.67 6.99
CA GLY A 241 7.40 1.30 6.68
C GLY A 241 8.62 0.39 6.53
N ILE A 242 8.75 -0.29 5.40
CA ILE A 242 9.88 -1.17 5.09
C ILE A 242 11.09 -0.42 4.50
N GLY A 243 11.13 0.90 4.68
CA GLY A 243 12.21 1.76 4.23
C GLY A 243 12.19 2.11 2.75
N THR A 244 11.03 2.13 2.10
CA THR A 244 10.96 2.32 0.63
C THR A 244 11.51 3.69 0.22
N ILE A 245 11.01 4.77 0.79
CA ILE A 245 11.47 6.13 0.50
C ILE A 245 12.89 6.32 1.05
N SER A 246 13.13 5.87 2.29
CA SER A 246 14.43 5.96 2.96
C SER A 246 15.57 5.40 2.11
N LEU A 247 15.42 4.18 1.57
CA LEU A 247 16.48 3.52 0.80
C LEU A 247 16.69 4.15 -0.58
N ILE A 248 15.63 4.69 -1.20
CA ILE A 248 15.74 5.44 -2.44
C ILE A 248 16.46 6.77 -2.19
N ALA A 249 16.10 7.48 -1.12
CA ALA A 249 16.73 8.75 -0.72
C ALA A 249 18.20 8.58 -0.33
N ALA A 250 18.56 7.46 0.34
CA ALA A 250 19.92 7.17 0.75
C ALA A 250 20.94 7.08 -0.40
N LYS A 251 20.47 6.81 -1.64
CA LYS A 251 21.32 6.82 -2.82
C LYS A 251 21.77 8.24 -3.22
N LYS A 252 21.19 9.29 -2.63
CA LYS A 252 21.42 10.69 -2.97
C LYS A 252 21.80 11.56 -1.78
N ALA A 253 21.49 11.15 -0.56
CA ALA A 253 21.73 11.88 0.67
C ALA A 253 22.99 11.39 1.39
N SER A 254 23.53 12.16 2.34
CA SER A 254 24.63 11.73 3.20
C SER A 254 24.18 10.69 4.22
N PHE A 255 22.99 10.89 4.79
CA PHE A 255 22.43 10.03 5.81
C PHE A 255 20.90 10.08 5.80
N VAL A 256 20.25 8.95 6.05
CA VAL A 256 18.79 8.84 6.18
C VAL A 256 18.43 8.15 7.47
N LEU A 257 17.50 8.73 8.22
CA LEU A 257 16.88 8.11 9.38
C LEU A 257 15.42 7.81 9.07
N GLY A 258 15.04 6.54 9.12
CA GLY A 258 13.65 6.09 8.99
C GLY A 258 13.03 5.81 10.36
N VAL A 259 11.83 6.31 10.60
CA VAL A 259 11.06 6.09 11.83
C VAL A 259 9.74 5.43 11.50
N GLU A 260 9.41 4.36 12.20
CA GLU A 260 8.19 3.56 12.00
C GLU A 260 7.79 2.90 13.32
N ILE A 261 6.52 2.89 13.65
CA ILE A 261 6.02 2.30 14.90
C ILE A 261 6.07 0.76 14.88
N ASN A 262 5.97 0.15 13.70
CA ASN A 262 5.89 -1.29 13.54
C ASN A 262 7.29 -1.92 13.49
N GLU A 263 7.66 -2.66 14.53
CA GLU A 263 8.97 -3.34 14.63
C GLU A 263 9.22 -4.35 13.50
N ASP A 264 8.18 -5.04 12.99
CA ASP A 264 8.33 -5.97 11.88
C ASP A 264 8.72 -5.25 10.59
N SER A 265 8.12 -4.08 10.35
CA SER A 265 8.48 -3.20 9.25
C SER A 265 9.92 -2.70 9.36
N ILE A 266 10.37 -2.34 10.56
CA ILE A 266 11.76 -1.93 10.81
C ILE A 266 12.73 -3.09 10.54
N ARG A 267 12.41 -4.32 10.99
CA ARG A 267 13.25 -5.50 10.67
C ARG A 267 13.35 -5.72 9.15
N ASP A 268 12.26 -5.55 8.43
CA ASP A 268 12.25 -5.64 6.96
C ASP A 268 13.06 -4.48 6.33
N ALA A 269 12.96 -3.24 6.85
CA ALA A 269 13.73 -2.09 6.37
C ALA A 269 15.24 -2.29 6.51
N ILE A 270 15.70 -2.76 7.68
CA ILE A 270 17.10 -3.11 7.92
C ILE A 270 17.56 -4.24 6.98
N GLY A 271 16.72 -5.25 6.79
CA GLY A 271 16.97 -6.34 5.84
C GLY A 271 17.07 -5.85 4.39
N ASN A 272 16.22 -4.92 4.01
CA ASN A 272 16.23 -4.31 2.68
C ASN A 272 17.47 -3.41 2.48
N ALA A 273 17.91 -2.65 3.50
CA ALA A 273 19.14 -1.89 3.44
C ALA A 273 20.36 -2.80 3.15
N LYS A 274 20.49 -3.90 3.90
CA LYS A 274 21.55 -4.90 3.69
C LYS A 274 21.50 -5.51 2.29
N ARG A 275 20.30 -5.88 1.81
CA ARG A 275 20.08 -6.47 0.47
C ARG A 275 20.54 -5.55 -0.65
N ASN A 276 20.40 -4.24 -0.48
CA ASN A 276 20.80 -3.22 -1.46
C ASN A 276 22.21 -2.64 -1.21
N GLY A 277 22.94 -3.11 -0.21
CA GLY A 277 24.28 -2.60 0.13
C GLY A 277 24.28 -1.15 0.65
N ILE A 278 23.13 -0.64 1.13
CA ILE A 278 22.97 0.71 1.65
C ILE A 278 23.43 0.73 3.11
N LYS A 279 24.42 1.60 3.41
CA LYS A 279 25.06 1.71 4.72
C LYS A 279 24.75 3.02 5.44
N ASN A 280 24.25 4.02 4.74
CA ASN A 280 23.93 5.37 5.22
C ASN A 280 22.43 5.56 5.52
N ALA A 281 21.70 4.47 5.77
CA ALA A 281 20.34 4.49 6.28
C ALA A 281 20.25 3.74 7.61
N GLN A 282 19.62 4.36 8.59
CA GLN A 282 19.29 3.76 9.87
C GLN A 282 17.77 3.77 10.09
N PHE A 283 17.28 2.86 10.94
CA PHE A 283 15.86 2.69 11.17
C PHE A 283 15.58 2.51 12.66
N ILE A 284 14.55 3.18 13.17
CA ILE A 284 14.14 3.17 14.57
C ILE A 284 12.66 2.80 14.67
N ALA A 285 12.36 1.83 15.55
CA ALA A 285 10.99 1.51 15.93
C ALA A 285 10.54 2.48 17.03
N CYS A 286 9.74 3.48 16.67
CA CYS A 286 9.26 4.49 17.59
C CYS A 286 7.95 5.11 17.07
N ASP A 287 7.10 5.57 17.98
CA ASP A 287 5.98 6.43 17.61
C ASP A 287 6.49 7.77 17.07
N SER A 288 5.83 8.28 16.03
CA SER A 288 6.27 9.51 15.35
C SER A 288 6.23 10.74 16.26
N GLU A 289 5.23 10.86 17.15
CA GLU A 289 5.13 11.99 18.10
C GLU A 289 6.20 11.92 19.18
N GLU A 290 6.44 10.74 19.74
CA GLU A 290 7.49 10.53 20.73
C GLU A 290 8.87 10.81 20.14
N PHE A 291 9.09 10.38 18.90
CA PHE A 291 10.37 10.59 18.23
C PHE A 291 10.67 12.06 17.96
N ILE A 292 9.71 12.82 17.41
CA ILE A 292 9.95 14.21 17.03
C ILE A 292 10.15 15.13 18.27
N GLU A 293 9.60 14.76 19.43
CA GLU A 293 9.80 15.46 20.70
C GLU A 293 11.25 15.38 21.20
N GLN A 294 11.94 14.29 20.88
CA GLN A 294 13.30 14.02 21.35
C GLN A 294 14.36 14.37 20.31
N LEU A 295 13.94 14.81 19.13
CA LEU A 295 14.86 15.12 18.05
C LEU A 295 15.53 16.48 18.25
N GLU A 296 16.84 16.47 18.55
CA GLU A 296 17.64 17.66 18.78
C GLU A 296 18.14 18.30 17.48
N ASP A 297 18.56 17.47 16.52
CA ASP A 297 19.14 17.92 15.25
C ASP A 297 18.08 18.08 14.17
N SER A 298 18.13 19.18 13.44
CA SER A 298 17.22 19.44 12.31
C SER A 298 17.73 18.78 11.02
N PRO A 299 17.03 17.78 10.47
CA PRO A 299 17.37 17.23 9.15
C PRO A 299 17.12 18.27 8.06
N ASN A 300 17.90 18.21 6.96
CA ASN A 300 17.68 19.12 5.82
C ASN A 300 16.33 18.87 5.15
N VAL A 301 15.94 17.61 5.01
CA VAL A 301 14.70 17.22 4.35
C VAL A 301 13.92 16.20 5.19
N VAL A 302 12.61 16.41 5.30
CA VAL A 302 11.69 15.48 5.94
C VAL A 302 10.73 14.92 4.90
N PHE A 303 10.64 13.59 4.82
CA PHE A 303 9.55 12.90 4.12
C PHE A 303 8.48 12.47 5.12
N LEU A 304 7.23 12.64 4.72
CA LEU A 304 6.04 12.24 5.46
C LEU A 304 5.19 11.34 4.57
N ASP A 305 4.84 10.13 5.03
CA ASP A 305 3.89 9.22 4.35
C ASP A 305 3.00 8.54 5.41
N PRO A 306 2.14 9.31 6.12
CA PRO A 306 1.34 8.79 7.21
C PRO A 306 0.16 7.93 6.74
N PRO A 307 -0.50 7.20 7.67
CA PRO A 307 -1.78 6.57 7.40
C PRO A 307 -2.88 7.60 7.10
N ARG A 308 -4.06 7.13 6.68
CA ARG A 308 -5.19 7.99 6.25
C ARG A 308 -5.63 9.08 7.21
N ASN A 309 -5.38 8.92 8.50
CA ASN A 309 -5.74 9.90 9.54
C ASN A 309 -4.82 11.12 9.55
N GLY A 310 -3.68 11.07 8.84
CA GLY A 310 -2.65 12.09 8.91
C GLY A 310 -1.94 12.09 10.25
N PHE A 311 -1.34 13.23 10.57
CA PHE A 311 -0.68 13.47 11.86
C PHE A 311 -1.58 14.26 12.83
N THR A 312 -1.20 14.26 14.10
CA THR A 312 -1.84 15.12 15.10
C THR A 312 -1.38 16.58 14.98
N GLU A 313 -2.17 17.49 15.51
CA GLU A 313 -1.78 18.90 15.60
C GLU A 313 -0.47 19.08 16.37
N LYS A 314 -0.28 18.29 17.44
CA LYS A 314 0.93 18.31 18.28
C LYS A 314 2.17 17.99 17.46
N PHE A 315 2.14 16.87 16.72
CA PHE A 315 3.22 16.48 15.81
C PHE A 315 3.54 17.55 14.78
N MET A 316 2.51 18.11 14.12
CA MET A 316 2.70 19.11 13.06
C MET A 316 3.29 20.42 13.60
N LYS A 317 2.93 20.83 14.81
CA LYS A 317 3.54 22.00 15.46
C LYS A 317 5.00 21.76 15.81
N GLN A 318 5.35 20.57 16.28
CA GLN A 318 6.75 20.22 16.56
C GLN A 318 7.57 20.18 15.28
N LEU A 319 7.03 19.58 14.21
CA LEU A 319 7.66 19.59 12.89
C LEU A 319 7.89 21.01 12.36
N ASP A 320 6.95 21.94 12.61
CA ASP A 320 7.07 23.35 12.20
C ASP A 320 8.25 24.05 12.90
N HIS A 321 8.57 23.65 14.13
CA HIS A 321 9.71 24.17 14.90
C HIS A 321 11.06 23.52 14.55
N LEU A 322 11.04 22.36 13.90
CA LEU A 322 12.25 21.59 13.57
C LEU A 322 13.20 22.29 12.60
N LYS A 323 12.73 23.31 11.92
CA LYS A 323 13.53 24.17 11.03
C LYS A 323 14.18 23.49 9.82
N SER A 324 13.68 22.33 9.39
CA SER A 324 14.13 21.67 8.15
C SER A 324 13.92 22.55 6.92
N ASP A 325 14.82 22.48 5.94
CA ASP A 325 14.72 23.30 4.73
C ASP A 325 13.49 22.97 3.90
N LYS A 326 13.14 21.65 3.83
CA LYS A 326 12.05 21.13 3.02
C LYS A 326 11.30 20.03 3.73
N ILE A 327 9.99 19.98 3.47
CA ILE A 327 9.12 18.86 3.83
C ILE A 327 8.48 18.36 2.52
N VAL A 328 8.55 17.05 2.27
CA VAL A 328 7.83 16.38 1.18
C VAL A 328 6.77 15.49 1.81
N TYR A 329 5.52 15.90 1.68
CA TYR A 329 4.38 15.22 2.28
C TYR A 329 3.62 14.42 1.22
N ILE A 330 3.64 13.10 1.34
CA ILE A 330 2.88 12.15 0.51
C ILE A 330 1.64 11.76 1.30
N SER A 331 0.47 11.71 0.67
CA SER A 331 -0.77 11.31 1.36
C SER A 331 -1.77 10.67 0.43
N CYS A 332 -2.37 9.58 0.92
CA CYS A 332 -3.53 8.93 0.31
C CYS A 332 -4.88 9.59 0.72
N ASN A 333 -4.85 10.60 1.59
CA ASN A 333 -6.01 11.37 2.01
C ASN A 333 -5.69 12.87 1.96
N PRO A 334 -5.95 13.53 0.81
CA PRO A 334 -5.64 14.94 0.63
C PRO A 334 -6.33 15.89 1.60
N SER A 335 -7.50 15.53 2.15
CA SER A 335 -8.20 16.38 3.11
C SER A 335 -7.48 16.45 4.46
N THR A 336 -6.97 15.31 4.97
CA THR A 336 -6.13 15.32 6.18
C THR A 336 -4.79 15.99 5.92
N GLN A 337 -4.21 15.82 4.74
CA GLN A 337 -2.98 16.50 4.36
C GLN A 337 -3.15 18.03 4.35
N ALA A 338 -4.25 18.55 3.79
CA ALA A 338 -4.55 19.99 3.79
C ALA A 338 -4.73 20.52 5.22
N ARG A 339 -5.42 19.77 6.10
CA ARG A 339 -5.55 20.08 7.52
C ARG A 339 -4.19 20.16 8.21
N ASP A 340 -3.35 19.15 8.01
CA ASP A 340 -2.04 19.03 8.65
C ASP A 340 -1.11 20.16 8.22
N ILE A 341 -1.05 20.45 6.91
CA ILE A 341 -0.22 21.53 6.35
C ILE A 341 -0.63 22.90 6.93
N ALA A 342 -1.89 23.10 7.31
CA ALA A 342 -2.34 24.36 7.90
C ALA A 342 -1.66 24.70 9.25
N PHE A 343 -1.06 23.72 9.93
CA PHE A 343 -0.29 23.92 11.16
C PHE A 343 1.18 24.33 10.90
N LEU A 344 1.69 24.16 9.68
CA LEU A 344 3.08 24.51 9.32
C LEU A 344 3.20 26.02 8.99
N LYS A 345 3.31 26.85 10.01
CA LYS A 345 3.31 28.32 9.87
C LYS A 345 4.61 28.88 9.27
N HIS A 346 5.71 28.17 9.45
CA HIS A 346 7.02 28.57 8.94
C HIS A 346 7.34 28.00 7.55
N TYR A 347 6.36 27.36 6.89
CA TYR A 347 6.52 26.77 5.58
C TYR A 347 5.50 27.32 4.57
N GLN A 348 5.88 27.27 3.30
CA GLN A 348 4.99 27.57 2.18
C GLN A 348 4.93 26.41 1.21
N ILE A 349 3.76 26.14 0.66
CA ILE A 349 3.59 25.17 -0.41
C ILE A 349 4.28 25.69 -1.66
N LYS A 350 5.16 24.89 -2.25
CA LYS A 350 5.85 25.16 -3.49
C LYS A 350 5.25 24.40 -4.67
N LYS A 351 4.79 23.20 -4.44
CA LYS A 351 4.26 22.36 -5.51
C LYS A 351 3.29 21.32 -4.95
N ILE A 352 2.20 21.05 -5.69
CA ILE A 352 1.22 20.00 -5.39
C ILE A 352 1.09 19.16 -6.65
N VAL A 353 1.42 17.85 -6.55
CA VAL A 353 1.30 16.89 -7.65
C VAL A 353 0.41 15.74 -7.25
N PRO A 354 -0.81 15.67 -7.78
CA PRO A 354 -1.68 14.51 -7.60
C PRO A 354 -1.23 13.35 -8.49
N VAL A 355 -1.37 12.13 -7.98
CA VAL A 355 -1.07 10.88 -8.70
C VAL A 355 -2.24 9.92 -8.56
N ASP A 356 -2.75 9.40 -9.67
CA ASP A 356 -3.84 8.44 -9.66
C ASP A 356 -3.34 7.03 -9.39
N ASN A 357 -3.10 6.72 -8.11
CA ASN A 357 -2.69 5.39 -7.64
C ASN A 357 -3.83 4.37 -7.67
N PHE A 358 -5.08 4.84 -7.72
CA PHE A 358 -6.30 4.04 -7.63
C PHE A 358 -7.30 4.38 -8.74
N PRO A 359 -6.99 4.09 -10.03
CA PRO A 359 -7.94 4.26 -11.12
C PRO A 359 -9.30 3.65 -10.80
N PHE A 360 -10.37 4.26 -11.32
CA PHE A 360 -11.77 3.89 -11.13
C PHE A 360 -12.32 4.05 -9.70
N THR A 361 -11.53 4.58 -8.77
CA THR A 361 -11.99 4.90 -7.39
C THR A 361 -11.94 6.40 -7.13
N LYS A 362 -12.57 6.86 -6.03
CA LYS A 362 -12.51 8.26 -5.59
C LYS A 362 -11.13 8.65 -5.02
N HIS A 363 -10.27 7.66 -4.71
CA HIS A 363 -8.98 7.91 -4.07
C HIS A 363 -7.97 8.52 -5.04
N VAL A 364 -7.16 9.41 -4.52
CA VAL A 364 -6.02 10.02 -5.20
C VAL A 364 -4.91 10.23 -4.19
N GLU A 365 -3.68 9.95 -4.61
CA GLU A 365 -2.48 10.29 -3.83
C GLU A 365 -2.03 11.69 -4.18
N THR A 366 -1.46 12.40 -3.21
CA THR A 366 -0.87 13.72 -3.44
C THR A 366 0.54 13.80 -2.87
N VAL A 367 1.44 14.41 -3.64
CA VAL A 367 2.79 14.76 -3.20
C VAL A 367 2.87 16.27 -3.11
N VAL A 368 3.10 16.79 -1.91
CA VAL A 368 3.21 18.24 -1.64
C VAL A 368 4.62 18.56 -1.20
N LEU A 369 5.27 19.49 -1.90
CA LEU A 369 6.53 20.09 -1.48
C LEU A 369 6.26 21.37 -0.70
N LEU A 370 6.78 21.42 0.51
CA LEU A 370 6.85 22.63 1.31
C LEU A 370 8.31 23.06 1.47
N SER A 371 8.57 24.35 1.40
CA SER A 371 9.86 24.93 1.74
C SER A 371 9.70 25.92 2.88
N ARG A 372 10.72 25.96 3.70
CA ARG A 372 10.78 26.90 4.81
C ARG A 372 10.77 28.35 4.29
N LEU A 373 10.03 29.20 4.98
CA LEU A 373 10.03 30.64 4.76
C LEU A 373 11.40 31.20 5.19
N LYS A 374 12.05 31.97 4.33
CA LYS A 374 13.24 32.73 4.73
C LYS A 374 12.83 33.72 5.81
N GLN A 375 13.45 33.66 6.98
CA GLN A 375 13.33 34.76 7.93
C GLN A 375 13.83 36.02 7.22
N LYS A 376 13.05 37.12 7.25
CA LYS A 376 13.60 38.42 6.91
C LYS A 376 14.75 38.66 7.91
N PRO A 377 15.90 39.15 7.46
CA PRO A 377 16.88 39.67 8.40
C PRO A 377 16.12 40.65 9.31
N ASP A 378 16.28 40.51 10.61
CA ASP A 378 15.80 41.52 11.55
C ASP A 378 16.47 42.84 11.16
N ASP A 379 15.67 43.87 10.76
CA ASP A 379 16.10 45.21 10.50
C ASP A 379 16.61 45.89 11.76
#